data_c69c2a5a58160feaaa02f040fb301c6d
#
_entry.id   c69c2a5a58160feaaa02f040fb301c6d
#
_cell.length_a   1.000
_cell.length_b   1.000
_cell.length_c   1.000
_cell.angle_alpha   90.00
_cell.angle_beta   90.00
_cell.angle_gamma   90.00
#
_symmetry.space_group_name_H-M   'P 1'
#
loop_
_entity.id
_entity.type
_entity.pdbx_description
1 polymer ?
#
loop_
_entity_poly.entity_id
_entity_poly.type
_entity_poly.pdbx_seq_one_letter_code
_entity_poly.pdbx_strand_id
1 'polypeptide(L)'
;MTEITGILLAAGSARRFGAHKLLQPLRDGVTVATAAAKAVREVLPNTIAVVSPGDYPLIELFTELGLHVVENPLAEAGIGTSLAAGITASVDADGWLIALAHT
;
A
#
# COMPACT_ATOMS: atom_id res chain seq x y z
N MET A 1 -8.22 -16.47 18.37
CA MET A 1 -7.06 -15.61 18.14
C MET A 1 -7.46 -14.41 17.31
N THR A 2 -6.93 -13.26 17.66
CA THR A 2 -7.23 -12.02 16.94
C THR A 2 -6.32 -11.91 15.73
N GLU A 3 -6.92 -11.74 14.56
CA GLU A 3 -6.16 -11.49 13.33
C GLU A 3 -6.29 -10.02 12.94
N ILE A 4 -5.15 -9.34 12.93
CA ILE A 4 -5.08 -7.95 12.47
C ILE A 4 -4.42 -7.94 11.11
N THR A 5 -5.07 -7.29 10.15
CA THR A 5 -4.52 -7.12 8.80
C THR A 5 -3.99 -5.71 8.64
N GLY A 6 -2.78 -5.58 8.11
CA GLY A 6 -2.24 -4.27 7.76
C GLY A 6 -2.78 -3.84 6.41
N ILE A 7 -3.17 -2.58 6.29
CA ILE A 7 -3.58 -2.00 5.01
C ILE A 7 -2.68 -0.80 4.73
N LEU A 8 -1.85 -0.93 3.71
CA LEU A 8 -0.95 0.14 3.27
C LEU A 8 -1.60 0.85 2.09
N LEU A 9 -1.95 2.11 2.29
CA LEU A 9 -2.60 2.90 1.25
C LEU A 9 -1.54 3.59 0.40
N ALA A 10 -1.37 3.13 -0.82
CA ALA A 10 -0.35 3.61 -1.75
C ALA A 10 -0.95 4.05 -3.09
N ALA A 11 -2.28 4.18 -3.15
CA ALA A 11 -2.97 4.65 -4.35
C ALA A 11 -3.10 6.17 -4.30
N GLY A 12 -3.25 6.79 -5.47
CA GLY A 12 -3.55 8.21 -5.55
C GLY A 12 -2.59 8.99 -6.43
N SER A 13 -2.35 10.26 -6.07
CA SER A 13 -1.70 11.24 -6.92
C SER A 13 -0.16 11.30 -6.79
N ALA A 14 0.48 10.19 -6.42
CA ALA A 14 1.93 10.13 -6.25
C ALA A 14 2.72 10.30 -7.55
N ARG A 15 2.03 10.33 -8.68
CA ARG A 15 2.66 10.43 -10.01
C ARG A 15 2.67 11.83 -10.59
N ARG A 16 2.43 12.84 -9.78
CA ARG A 16 2.45 14.23 -10.25
C ARG A 16 3.80 14.56 -10.92
N PHE A 17 3.74 15.34 -11.97
CA PHE A 17 4.91 15.83 -12.71
C PHE A 17 5.74 14.71 -13.36
N GLY A 18 5.10 13.57 -13.65
CA GLY A 18 5.78 12.47 -14.32
C GLY A 18 6.72 11.67 -13.45
N ALA A 19 6.86 12.02 -12.17
CA ALA A 19 7.70 11.28 -11.22
C ALA A 19 6.84 10.51 -10.25
N HIS A 20 7.21 9.26 -9.97
CA HIS A 20 6.52 8.46 -8.97
C HIS A 20 7.21 8.67 -7.63
N LYS A 21 6.62 9.52 -6.79
CA LYS A 21 7.23 9.92 -5.53
C LYS A 21 7.51 8.76 -4.56
N LEU A 22 6.66 7.74 -4.57
CA LEU A 22 6.86 6.59 -3.69
C LEU A 22 8.05 5.73 -4.09
N LEU A 23 8.55 5.88 -5.31
CA LEU A 23 9.72 5.17 -5.81
C LEU A 23 10.98 6.03 -5.77
N GLN A 24 10.90 7.24 -5.20
CA GLN A 24 12.07 8.06 -4.97
C GLN A 24 12.90 7.47 -3.84
N PRO A 25 14.23 7.40 -3.99
CA PRO A 25 15.07 6.88 -2.92
C PRO A 25 15.15 7.85 -1.74
N LEU A 26 15.16 7.27 -0.54
CA LEU A 26 15.45 8.00 0.67
C LEU A 26 16.97 8.14 0.82
N ARG A 27 17.40 8.74 1.92
CA ARG A 27 18.82 9.01 2.17
C ARG A 27 19.73 7.77 2.07
N ASP A 28 19.20 6.61 2.42
CA ASP A 28 19.94 5.34 2.40
C ASP A 28 19.77 4.56 1.09
N GLY A 29 19.12 5.15 0.09
CA GLY A 29 18.84 4.49 -1.18
C GLY A 29 17.59 3.63 -1.22
N VAL A 30 16.93 3.44 -0.09
CA VAL A 30 15.67 2.68 -0.02
C VAL A 30 14.52 3.58 -0.44
N THR A 31 13.60 3.08 -1.26
CA THR A 31 12.45 3.89 -1.69
C THR A 31 11.45 4.06 -0.56
N VAL A 32 10.65 5.13 -0.65
CA VAL A 32 9.57 5.39 0.31
C VAL A 32 8.62 4.19 0.37
N ALA A 33 8.26 3.63 -0.79
CA ALA A 33 7.36 2.47 -0.84
C ALA A 33 7.95 1.27 -0.11
N THR A 34 9.23 0.97 -0.32
CA THR A 34 9.89 -0.15 0.34
C THR A 34 9.94 0.05 1.86
N ALA A 35 10.31 1.26 2.30
CA ALA A 35 10.39 1.55 3.73
C ALA A 35 9.03 1.41 4.42
N ALA A 36 7.97 1.94 3.80
CA ALA A 36 6.62 1.85 4.34
C ALA A 36 6.13 0.39 4.41
N ALA A 37 6.36 -0.36 3.33
CA ALA A 37 5.93 -1.76 3.26
C ALA A 37 6.63 -2.62 4.31
N LYS A 38 7.93 -2.45 4.47
CA LYS A 38 8.70 -3.21 5.45
C LYS A 38 8.29 -2.88 6.87
N ALA A 39 8.01 -1.60 7.16
CA ALA A 39 7.60 -1.19 8.49
C ALA A 39 6.29 -1.87 8.92
N VAL A 40 5.30 -1.94 8.02
CA VAL A 40 4.04 -2.60 8.32
C VAL A 40 4.20 -4.12 8.38
N ARG A 41 4.95 -4.66 7.42
CA ARG A 41 5.15 -6.11 7.30
C ARG A 41 5.90 -6.71 8.49
N GLU A 42 6.80 -5.96 9.10
CA GLU A 42 7.50 -6.41 10.31
C GLU A 42 6.56 -6.64 11.48
N VAL A 43 5.51 -5.83 11.56
CA VAL A 43 4.53 -5.90 12.66
C VAL A 43 3.43 -6.91 12.33
N LEU A 44 2.98 -6.92 11.08
CA LEU A 44 1.83 -7.71 10.65
C LEU A 44 2.18 -8.55 9.42
N PRO A 45 2.23 -9.89 9.56
CA PRO A 45 2.53 -10.75 8.42
C PRO A 45 1.48 -10.69 7.32
N ASN A 46 0.22 -10.40 7.67
CA ASN A 46 -0.85 -10.24 6.70
C ASN A 46 -1.02 -8.76 6.39
N THR A 47 -0.45 -8.32 5.27
CA THR A 47 -0.52 -6.92 4.85
C THR A 47 -1.01 -6.82 3.41
N ILE A 48 -1.97 -5.92 3.21
CA ILE A 48 -2.52 -5.60 1.89
C ILE A 48 -1.99 -4.23 1.48
N ALA A 49 -1.51 -4.12 0.25
CA ALA A 49 -1.14 -2.83 -0.33
C ALA A 49 -2.20 -2.45 -1.37
N VAL A 50 -2.80 -1.28 -1.21
CA VAL A 50 -3.80 -0.77 -2.16
C VAL A 50 -3.11 0.24 -3.07
N VAL A 51 -3.17 0.00 -4.37
CA VAL A 51 -2.49 0.81 -5.37
C VAL A 51 -3.47 1.28 -6.45
N SER A 52 -3.04 2.26 -7.23
CA SER A 52 -3.81 2.71 -8.40
C SER A 52 -3.72 1.66 -9.50
N PRO A 53 -4.77 1.53 -10.34
CA PRO A 53 -4.74 0.57 -11.45
C PRO A 53 -3.58 0.87 -12.39
N GLY A 54 -2.91 -0.19 -12.81
CA GLY A 54 -1.80 -0.06 -13.76
C GLY A 54 -0.51 0.47 -13.18
N ASP A 55 -0.42 0.61 -11.86
CA ASP A 55 0.81 1.05 -11.22
C ASP A 55 1.76 -0.14 -11.06
N TYR A 56 2.25 -0.64 -12.20
CA TYR A 56 3.06 -1.87 -12.23
C TYR A 56 4.33 -1.80 -11.38
N PRO A 57 5.06 -0.68 -11.35
CA PRO A 57 6.24 -0.62 -10.47
C PRO A 57 5.92 -0.88 -9.00
N LEU A 58 4.82 -0.34 -8.48
CA LEU A 58 4.40 -0.61 -7.10
C LEU A 58 3.86 -2.03 -6.93
N ILE A 59 3.09 -2.51 -7.93
CA ILE A 59 2.55 -3.87 -7.87
C ILE A 59 3.68 -4.88 -7.76
N GLU A 60 4.71 -4.75 -8.60
CA GLU A 60 5.85 -5.66 -8.56
C GLU A 60 6.61 -5.56 -7.26
N LEU A 61 6.87 -4.34 -6.80
CA LEU A 61 7.63 -4.12 -5.58
C LEU A 61 6.92 -4.72 -4.35
N PHE A 62 5.64 -4.42 -4.19
CA PHE A 62 4.89 -4.93 -3.03
C PHE A 62 4.71 -6.44 -3.08
N THR A 63 4.52 -6.99 -4.29
CA THR A 63 4.44 -8.44 -4.46
C THR A 63 5.74 -9.12 -4.02
N GLU A 64 6.88 -8.56 -4.43
CA GLU A 64 8.20 -9.09 -4.03
C GLU A 64 8.42 -9.00 -2.52
N LEU A 65 7.87 -7.97 -1.88
CA LEU A 65 8.00 -7.78 -0.43
C LEU A 65 7.01 -8.63 0.36
N GLY A 66 6.18 -9.42 -0.31
CA GLY A 66 5.28 -10.35 0.34
C GLY A 66 3.93 -9.77 0.73
N LEU A 67 3.58 -8.58 0.20
CA LEU A 67 2.26 -8.01 0.44
C LEU A 67 1.25 -8.52 -0.59
N HIS A 68 -0.01 -8.58 -0.18
CA HIS A 68 -1.10 -8.85 -1.11
C HIS A 68 -1.52 -7.53 -1.75
N VAL A 69 -1.44 -7.44 -3.08
CA VAL A 69 -1.70 -6.17 -3.78
C VAL A 69 -3.14 -6.13 -4.28
N VAL A 70 -3.81 -5.00 -4.03
CA VAL A 70 -5.17 -4.75 -4.50
C VAL A 70 -5.15 -3.46 -5.32
N GLU A 71 -5.67 -3.50 -6.53
CA GLU A 71 -5.82 -2.32 -7.37
C GLU A 71 -7.19 -1.70 -7.11
N ASN A 72 -7.20 -0.39 -6.84
CA ASN A 72 -8.45 0.33 -6.58
C ASN A 72 -8.82 1.20 -7.78
N PRO A 73 -9.81 0.81 -8.59
CA PRO A 73 -10.22 1.59 -9.76
C PRO A 73 -10.81 2.94 -9.42
N LEU A 74 -11.19 3.17 -8.16
CA LEU A 74 -11.74 4.43 -7.69
C LEU A 74 -10.71 5.27 -6.92
N ALA A 75 -9.42 5.00 -7.09
CA ALA A 75 -8.37 5.66 -6.30
C ALA A 75 -8.42 7.19 -6.40
N GLU A 76 -8.76 7.72 -7.57
CA GLU A 76 -8.83 9.17 -7.78
C GLU A 76 -10.03 9.83 -7.06
N ALA A 77 -11.02 9.04 -6.67
CA ALA A 77 -12.19 9.55 -5.96
C ALA A 77 -11.90 9.86 -4.49
N GLY A 78 -10.75 9.45 -3.99
CA GLY A 78 -10.32 9.77 -2.64
C GLY A 78 -9.81 8.57 -1.86
N ILE A 79 -9.13 8.87 -0.75
CA ILE A 79 -8.48 7.85 0.09
C ILE A 79 -9.48 6.88 0.71
N GLY A 80 -10.71 7.34 0.95
CA GLY A 80 -11.76 6.47 1.51
C GLY A 80 -12.09 5.29 0.62
N THR A 81 -12.00 5.45 -0.71
CA THR A 81 -12.24 4.34 -1.63
C THR A 81 -11.14 3.29 -1.54
N SER A 82 -9.89 3.71 -1.33
CA SER A 82 -8.76 2.80 -1.16
C SER A 82 -8.86 2.05 0.16
N LEU A 83 -9.26 2.72 1.23
CA LEU A 83 -9.50 2.07 2.51
C LEU A 83 -10.61 1.03 2.39
N ALA A 84 -11.72 1.37 1.73
CA ALA A 84 -12.82 0.44 1.50
C ALA A 84 -12.36 -0.79 0.70
N ALA A 85 -11.52 -0.58 -0.31
CA ALA A 85 -10.99 -1.69 -1.12
C ALA A 85 -10.15 -2.64 -0.28
N GLY A 86 -9.29 -2.11 0.59
CA GLY A 86 -8.46 -2.93 1.48
C GLY A 86 -9.29 -3.71 2.48
N ILE A 87 -10.28 -3.07 3.08
CA ILE A 87 -11.18 -3.73 4.05
C ILE A 87 -11.99 -4.83 3.36
N THR A 88 -12.52 -4.55 2.17
CA THR A 88 -13.30 -5.54 1.41
C THR A 88 -12.46 -6.77 1.09
N ALA A 89 -11.16 -6.57 0.78
CA ALA A 89 -10.26 -7.67 0.47
C ALA A 89 -9.86 -8.49 1.72
N SER A 90 -10.18 -8.01 2.92
CA SER A 90 -9.79 -8.65 4.18
C SER A 90 -10.92 -8.69 5.20
N VAL A 91 -12.15 -9.02 4.73
CA VAL A 91 -13.34 -9.01 5.59
C VAL A 91 -13.26 -9.99 6.75
N ASP A 92 -12.42 -11.02 6.63
CA ASP A 92 -12.28 -12.02 7.69
C ASP A 92 -11.35 -11.57 8.83
N ALA A 93 -10.69 -10.41 8.69
CA ALA A 93 -9.84 -9.89 9.73
C ALA A 93 -10.67 -9.41 10.93
N ASP A 94 -10.08 -9.54 12.11
CA ASP A 94 -10.72 -9.05 13.35
C ASP A 94 -10.50 -7.55 13.53
N GLY A 95 -9.50 -6.99 12.87
CA GLY A 95 -9.20 -5.58 12.92
C GLY A 95 -8.17 -5.20 11.86
N TRP A 96 -7.90 -3.92 11.73
CA TRP A 96 -6.99 -3.40 10.70
C TRP A 96 -6.05 -2.35 11.28
N LEU A 97 -4.81 -2.37 10.82
CA LEU A 97 -3.85 -1.30 11.03
C LEU A 97 -3.69 -0.56 9.70
N ILE A 98 -4.02 0.72 9.68
CA ILE A 98 -3.99 1.51 8.46
C ILE A 98 -2.71 2.34 8.43
N ALA A 99 -1.97 2.24 7.34
CA ALA A 99 -0.76 3.03 7.14
C ALA A 99 -0.82 3.73 5.79
N LEU A 100 -0.22 4.91 5.72
CA LEU A 100 -0.14 5.68 4.49
C LEU A 100 1.28 5.64 3.97
N ALA A 101 1.44 5.27 2.69
CA ALA A 101 2.70 5.41 2.00
C ALA A 101 2.73 6.79 1.34
N HIS A 102 3.50 7.70 1.90
CA HIS A 102 3.61 9.05 1.36
C HIS A 102 4.99 9.64 1.66
N THR A 103 5.33 10.66 0.92
CA THR A 103 6.57 11.40 1.11
C THR A 103 6.37 12.57 2.08
#